data_765fd32fdde714e27e8168d9d3070bd5
#
_entry.id   765fd32fdde714e27e8168d9d3070bd5
#
_cell.length_a   1.000
_cell.length_b   1.000
_cell.length_c   1.000
_cell.angle_alpha   90.00
_cell.angle_beta   90.00
_cell.angle_gamma   90.00
#
_symmetry.space_group_name_H-M   'P 1'
#
loop_
_entity.id
_entity.type
_entity.pdbx_description
1 polymer ?
#
loop_
_entity_poly.entity_id
_entity_poly.type
_entity_poly.pdbx_seq_one_letter_code
_entity_poly.pdbx_strand_id
1 'polypeptide(L)'
;GSSPLLGFRPVLEILNTDPLISDSDRDLGDKNSNFTITYTVDDADSGDVLTATESLDGQTTKSFAPTRNLVNTISVDVDSLSLGKHTVKVVVSDGQGGTATRTWTFTRTNSAPTISGSDGNLGDKNLGFTYAYTIDDADGDTLTVVEELNDETIRTINNAPKGEELTVTITSEKLYALGLNSVNTLKITVTDGKGGTAYRRVTFKRTNSAPTISGQDKALGLKNGSFAENYTVSDVEGDNVVVTEFVDDAQIRSYQATLGQQETIELTREKWLSLTNGQHQLRIEAVDGNFATSVRVFSFSKKETVIKFELAAPEETDAAATKVIVKPTRKI
;
A
#
# COMPACT_ATOMS: atom_id res chain seq x y z
N GLY A 1 81.15 81.65 14.36
CA GLY A 1 79.85 81.21 14.68
C GLY A 1 79.39 80.05 13.70
N SER A 2 79.43 78.81 14.12
CA SER A 2 78.90 77.66 13.41
C SER A 2 77.51 77.32 13.93
N SER A 3 76.48 77.47 13.09
CA SER A 3 75.11 77.02 13.37
C SER A 3 75.08 75.53 13.32
N PRO A 4 74.43 74.85 14.27
CA PRO A 4 74.21 73.40 14.20
C PRO A 4 73.15 73.14 13.14
N LEU A 5 73.49 72.27 12.16
CA LEU A 5 72.56 71.68 11.25
C LEU A 5 71.63 70.77 12.05
N LEU A 6 70.33 71.13 12.22
CA LEU A 6 69.30 70.25 12.67
C LEU A 6 69.08 69.16 11.60
N GLY A 7 69.61 68.00 11.89
CA GLY A 7 69.36 66.84 11.07
C GLY A 7 67.90 66.44 11.15
N PHE A 8 67.16 66.63 10.09
CA PHE A 8 65.84 66.03 9.91
C PHE A 8 66.07 64.47 9.74
N ARG A 9 65.66 63.67 10.72
CA ARG A 9 65.44 62.27 10.52
C ARG A 9 64.01 62.11 10.03
N PRO A 10 63.79 61.65 8.83
CA PRO A 10 62.45 61.29 8.42
C PRO A 10 62.04 60.08 9.30
N VAL A 11 60.95 60.24 10.07
CA VAL A 11 60.28 59.18 10.68
C VAL A 11 59.47 58.52 9.53
N LEU A 12 59.86 57.29 9.13
CA LEU A 12 59.03 56.48 8.23
C LEU A 12 57.88 56.01 9.05
N GLU A 13 56.70 56.63 8.98
CA GLU A 13 55.49 56.06 9.47
C GLU A 13 55.15 54.85 8.54
N ILE A 14 55.27 53.64 9.04
CA ILE A 14 54.73 52.47 8.40
C ILE A 14 53.20 52.59 8.60
N LEU A 15 52.48 52.93 7.52
CA LEU A 15 51.02 52.98 7.56
C LEU A 15 50.49 51.55 7.63
N ASN A 16 49.65 51.27 8.63
CA ASN A 16 49.00 49.97 8.78
C ASN A 16 48.05 49.73 7.57
N THR A 17 48.05 48.53 7.07
CA THR A 17 47.20 48.05 5.98
C THR A 17 46.10 47.14 6.56
N ASP A 18 44.85 47.34 6.13
CA ASP A 18 43.75 46.47 6.57
C ASP A 18 43.93 45.04 6.08
N PRO A 19 43.57 44.04 6.87
CA PRO A 19 43.63 42.64 6.48
C PRO A 19 42.68 42.33 5.29
N LEU A 20 42.96 41.30 4.56
CA LEU A 20 42.17 40.80 3.43
C LEU A 20 41.51 39.47 3.75
N ILE A 21 40.22 39.37 3.42
CA ILE A 21 39.50 38.10 3.41
C ILE A 21 39.18 37.75 1.95
N SER A 22 39.58 36.54 1.51
CA SER A 22 39.23 36.05 0.18
C SER A 22 37.71 35.93 0.00
N ASP A 23 37.28 35.72 -1.25
CA ASP A 23 35.85 35.67 -1.63
C ASP A 23 35.16 37.05 -1.57
N SER A 24 33.86 37.12 -1.85
CA SER A 24 33.04 38.32 -1.85
C SER A 24 31.77 38.10 -1.04
N ASP A 25 31.18 39.19 -0.57
CA ASP A 25 29.84 39.14 0.01
C ASP A 25 28.87 38.64 -1.04
N ARG A 26 28.05 37.64 -0.67
CA ARG A 26 27.10 37.01 -1.59
C ARG A 26 25.99 36.29 -0.89
N ASP A 27 24.89 36.09 -1.63
CA ASP A 27 23.82 35.16 -1.27
C ASP A 27 24.17 33.75 -1.77
N LEU A 28 24.13 32.77 -0.87
CA LEU A 28 24.38 31.36 -1.14
C LEU A 28 23.10 30.62 -1.59
N GLY A 29 21.96 31.33 -1.65
CA GLY A 29 20.67 30.80 -2.04
C GLY A 29 20.01 29.91 -0.98
N ASP A 30 19.07 29.10 -1.42
CA ASP A 30 18.32 28.18 -0.54
C ASP A 30 19.19 27.00 -0.07
N LYS A 31 19.02 26.65 1.20
CA LYS A 31 19.71 25.54 1.87
C LYS A 31 18.71 24.74 2.70
N ASN A 32 18.64 23.45 2.43
CA ASN A 32 17.88 22.46 3.21
C ASN A 32 18.75 21.35 3.82
N SER A 33 20.07 21.48 3.68
CA SER A 33 21.06 20.53 4.22
C SER A 33 22.34 21.25 4.62
N ASN A 34 23.12 20.60 5.48
CA ASN A 34 24.38 21.14 5.98
C ASN A 34 25.37 21.45 4.86
N PHE A 35 26.10 22.55 4.99
CA PHE A 35 27.06 23.00 4.00
C PHE A 35 28.28 23.66 4.64
N THR A 36 29.30 23.95 3.84
CA THR A 36 30.52 24.63 4.29
C THR A 36 30.80 25.87 3.47
N ILE A 37 31.40 26.89 4.13
CA ILE A 37 31.96 28.07 3.52
C ILE A 37 33.47 28.05 3.73
N THR A 38 34.25 28.31 2.70
CA THR A 38 35.70 28.37 2.80
C THR A 38 36.20 29.77 2.49
N TYR A 39 37.22 30.22 3.21
CA TYR A 39 37.88 31.53 3.00
C TYR A 39 39.34 31.46 3.42
N THR A 40 40.18 32.40 2.93
CA THR A 40 41.52 32.61 3.40
C THR A 40 41.66 34.05 3.93
N VAL A 41 42.64 34.23 4.79
CA VAL A 41 42.98 35.54 5.36
C VAL A 41 44.41 35.87 5.01
N ASP A 42 44.69 37.11 4.62
CA ASP A 42 46.04 37.64 4.44
C ASP A 42 46.14 39.05 4.96
N ASP A 43 47.38 39.53 5.13
CA ASP A 43 47.72 40.90 5.51
C ASP A 43 49.08 41.25 4.96
N ALA A 44 49.23 42.46 4.40
CA ALA A 44 50.48 42.92 3.85
C ALA A 44 51.55 43.18 4.93
N ASP A 45 51.10 43.52 6.14
CA ASP A 45 51.98 43.80 7.28
C ASP A 45 52.31 42.49 8.01
N SER A 46 53.44 41.88 7.68
CA SER A 46 53.81 40.55 8.13
C SER A 46 54.01 40.39 9.65
N GLY A 47 54.12 41.51 10.37
CA GLY A 47 54.30 41.52 11.82
C GLY A 47 52.99 41.49 12.62
N ASP A 48 51.84 41.70 11.96
CA ASP A 48 50.55 41.80 12.63
C ASP A 48 50.00 40.48 13.05
N VAL A 49 49.29 40.47 14.20
CA VAL A 49 48.64 39.30 14.76
C VAL A 49 47.16 39.33 14.39
N LEU A 50 46.81 38.51 13.41
CA LEU A 50 45.42 38.41 12.94
C LEU A 50 44.55 37.67 13.92
N THR A 51 43.32 38.19 14.16
CA THR A 51 42.25 37.52 14.90
C THR A 51 41.02 37.48 14.03
N ALA A 52 40.54 36.28 13.72
CA ALA A 52 39.28 36.05 13.00
C ALA A 52 38.17 35.71 13.96
N THR A 53 37.02 36.35 13.80
CA THR A 53 35.77 36.07 14.52
C THR A 53 34.69 35.66 13.54
N GLU A 54 34.21 34.42 13.63
CA GLU A 54 33.11 33.86 12.88
C GLU A 54 31.80 33.99 13.67
N SER A 55 30.72 34.38 13.02
CA SER A 55 29.41 34.48 13.64
C SER A 55 28.31 34.02 12.71
N LEU A 56 27.23 33.47 13.31
CA LEU A 56 25.99 33.11 12.63
C LEU A 56 24.86 33.90 13.31
N ASP A 57 24.08 34.65 12.51
CA ASP A 57 22.99 35.53 12.98
C ASP A 57 23.40 36.45 14.12
N GLY A 58 24.63 36.96 14.04
CA GLY A 58 25.18 37.86 15.03
C GLY A 58 25.73 37.19 16.30
N GLN A 59 25.55 35.87 16.45
CA GLN A 59 26.16 35.11 17.57
C GLN A 59 27.52 34.60 17.15
N THR A 60 28.56 34.87 17.98
CA THR A 60 29.91 34.35 17.73
C THR A 60 29.94 32.85 17.85
N THR A 61 30.37 32.17 16.79
CA THR A 61 30.54 30.72 16.74
C THR A 61 31.99 30.32 17.02
N LYS A 62 32.96 31.16 16.58
CA LYS A 62 34.38 30.86 16.77
C LYS A 62 35.20 32.16 16.74
N SER A 63 36.28 32.23 17.56
CA SER A 63 37.31 33.26 17.49
C SER A 63 38.68 32.57 17.61
N PHE A 64 39.60 32.93 16.70
CA PHE A 64 40.91 32.29 16.61
C PHE A 64 41.93 33.12 15.83
N ALA A 65 43.20 32.78 15.94
CA ALA A 65 44.28 33.36 15.14
C ALA A 65 44.42 32.55 13.83
N PRO A 66 44.01 33.07 12.67
CA PRO A 66 44.15 32.38 11.40
C PRO A 66 45.60 32.35 10.91
N THR A 67 46.00 31.26 10.26
CA THR A 67 47.27 31.25 9.50
C THR A 67 47.04 31.93 8.16
N ARG A 68 47.93 32.88 7.80
CA ARG A 68 47.87 33.63 6.53
C ARG A 68 47.86 32.68 5.34
N ASN A 69 46.99 32.95 4.37
CA ASN A 69 46.82 32.18 3.13
C ASN A 69 46.43 30.71 3.31
N LEU A 70 46.13 30.25 4.54
CA LEU A 70 45.60 28.94 4.79
C LEU A 70 44.06 28.96 4.70
N VAL A 71 43.46 27.93 4.11
CA VAL A 71 42.02 27.79 3.99
C VAL A 71 41.39 27.55 5.36
N ASN A 72 40.47 28.38 5.76
CA ASN A 72 39.55 28.22 6.89
C ASN A 72 38.21 27.72 6.38
N THR A 73 37.52 26.93 7.21
CA THR A 73 36.22 26.33 6.86
C THR A 73 35.22 26.61 7.98
N ILE A 74 34.09 27.18 7.61
CA ILE A 74 32.91 27.33 8.46
C ILE A 74 31.93 26.22 8.07
N SER A 75 31.53 25.36 9.03
CA SER A 75 30.49 24.37 8.86
C SER A 75 29.18 24.95 9.39
N VAL A 76 28.14 24.95 8.57
CA VAL A 76 26.79 25.39 8.96
C VAL A 76 25.90 24.19 9.10
N ASP A 77 25.40 23.97 10.32
CA ASP A 77 24.38 22.98 10.66
C ASP A 77 23.00 23.59 10.44
N VAL A 78 22.43 23.35 9.25
CA VAL A 78 21.16 23.93 8.80
C VAL A 78 19.98 23.40 9.63
N ASP A 79 20.06 22.13 10.10
CA ASP A 79 18.97 21.48 10.83
C ASP A 79 18.69 22.14 12.19
N SER A 80 19.71 22.79 12.76
CA SER A 80 19.60 23.53 14.04
C SER A 80 18.98 24.92 13.90
N LEU A 81 18.78 25.43 12.67
CA LEU A 81 18.31 26.79 12.43
C LEU A 81 16.79 26.87 12.24
N SER A 82 16.21 28.07 12.41
CA SER A 82 14.82 28.33 12.02
C SER A 82 14.68 28.42 10.50
N LEU A 83 13.47 28.21 9.95
CA LEU A 83 13.21 28.53 8.54
C LEU A 83 13.37 30.02 8.28
N GLY A 84 13.90 30.40 7.12
CA GLY A 84 14.08 31.78 6.70
C GLY A 84 15.52 32.19 6.46
N LYS A 85 15.78 33.52 6.43
CA LYS A 85 17.08 34.07 6.12
C LYS A 85 18.05 34.01 7.31
N HIS A 86 19.28 33.62 7.01
CA HIS A 86 20.40 33.56 7.94
C HIS A 86 21.60 34.26 7.37
N THR A 87 22.51 34.72 8.27
CA THR A 87 23.71 35.45 7.92
C THR A 87 24.94 34.87 8.59
N VAL A 88 25.92 34.46 7.81
CA VAL A 88 27.28 34.11 8.28
C VAL A 88 28.18 35.31 8.05
N LYS A 89 28.90 35.71 9.08
CA LYS A 89 29.84 36.86 9.02
C LYS A 89 31.17 36.47 9.59
N VAL A 90 32.24 36.89 8.91
CA VAL A 90 33.61 36.85 9.40
C VAL A 90 34.14 38.23 9.55
N VAL A 91 34.72 38.54 10.68
CA VAL A 91 35.46 39.79 10.93
C VAL A 91 36.89 39.38 11.27
N VAL A 92 37.87 40.00 10.57
CA VAL A 92 39.30 39.85 10.85
C VAL A 92 39.85 41.19 11.33
N SER A 93 40.57 41.17 12.43
CA SER A 93 41.32 42.33 12.95
C SER A 93 42.80 42.01 12.91
N ASP A 94 43.64 42.99 12.62
CA ASP A 94 45.10 42.93 12.61
C ASP A 94 45.71 43.29 14.00
N GLY A 95 44.91 43.75 14.96
CA GLY A 95 45.38 44.21 16.26
C GLY A 95 46.00 45.59 16.25
N GLN A 96 46.09 46.28 15.11
CA GLN A 96 46.63 47.61 14.92
C GLN A 96 45.55 48.65 14.53
N GLY A 97 44.31 48.22 14.42
CA GLY A 97 43.15 49.03 14.14
C GLY A 97 42.50 48.76 12.77
N GLY A 98 43.19 48.04 11.90
CA GLY A 98 42.63 47.58 10.64
C GLY A 98 41.65 46.42 10.81
N THR A 99 40.61 46.38 9.98
CA THR A 99 39.61 45.30 10.00
C THR A 99 39.08 44.98 8.60
N ALA A 100 38.82 43.70 8.36
CA ALA A 100 38.08 43.25 7.18
C ALA A 100 36.83 42.48 7.59
N THR A 101 35.83 42.60 6.77
CA THR A 101 34.55 41.86 7.00
C THR A 101 34.12 41.15 5.73
N ARG A 102 33.57 39.94 5.90
CA ARG A 102 32.92 39.20 4.83
C ARG A 102 31.60 38.67 5.31
N THR A 103 30.56 38.76 4.47
CA THR A 103 29.20 38.39 4.80
C THR A 103 28.63 37.47 3.73
N TRP A 104 28.08 36.32 4.14
CA TRP A 104 27.30 35.39 3.32
C TRP A 104 25.89 35.28 3.88
N THR A 105 24.89 35.36 3.02
CA THR A 105 23.50 35.13 3.39
C THR A 105 23.01 33.84 2.74
N PHE A 106 22.04 33.21 3.35
CA PHE A 106 21.32 32.04 2.79
C PHE A 106 19.91 32.00 3.37
N THR A 107 19.01 31.25 2.70
CA THR A 107 17.66 31.00 3.20
C THR A 107 17.52 29.53 3.56
N ARG A 108 17.25 29.19 4.85
CA ARG A 108 16.86 27.85 5.21
C ARG A 108 15.47 27.58 4.68
N THR A 109 15.32 26.54 3.84
CA THR A 109 14.05 26.05 3.31
C THR A 109 13.72 24.70 3.91
N ASN A 110 12.42 24.30 3.84
CA ASN A 110 11.93 23.00 4.21
C ASN A 110 11.77 22.12 2.98
N SER A 111 12.14 20.84 3.07
CA SER A 111 11.81 19.81 2.09
C SER A 111 10.50 19.14 2.49
N ALA A 112 9.62 18.89 1.54
CA ALA A 112 8.43 18.10 1.81
C ALA A 112 8.80 16.63 2.02
N PRO A 113 8.04 15.91 2.87
CA PRO A 113 8.24 14.47 3.05
C PRO A 113 8.02 13.70 1.74
N THR A 114 8.50 12.48 1.70
CA THR A 114 8.33 11.57 0.56
C THR A 114 7.54 10.33 0.97
N ILE A 115 6.82 9.74 0.00
CA ILE A 115 6.12 8.45 0.16
C ILE A 115 6.57 7.55 -0.99
N SER A 116 6.95 6.31 -0.67
CA SER A 116 7.37 5.32 -1.67
C SER A 116 6.25 4.92 -2.63
N GLY A 117 6.65 4.33 -3.75
CA GLY A 117 5.74 3.84 -4.79
C GLY A 117 5.18 4.96 -5.68
N SER A 118 4.12 4.67 -6.41
CA SER A 118 3.40 5.58 -7.30
C SER A 118 1.89 5.42 -7.13
N ASP A 119 1.14 6.45 -7.51
CA ASP A 119 -0.32 6.35 -7.63
C ASP A 119 -0.68 5.26 -8.64
N GLY A 120 -1.75 4.53 -8.38
CA GLY A 120 -2.09 3.41 -9.24
C GLY A 120 -3.40 2.71 -8.90
N ASN A 121 -3.69 1.65 -9.65
CA ASN A 121 -4.83 0.79 -9.44
C ASN A 121 -4.35 -0.58 -8.91
N LEU A 122 -4.88 -0.98 -7.75
CA LEU A 122 -4.59 -2.26 -7.10
C LEU A 122 -5.45 -3.41 -7.66
N GLY A 123 -6.30 -3.13 -8.66
CA GLY A 123 -7.20 -4.10 -9.28
C GLY A 123 -8.42 -4.45 -8.43
N ASP A 124 -9.02 -5.59 -8.77
CA ASP A 124 -10.21 -6.10 -8.10
C ASP A 124 -9.87 -6.68 -6.72
N LYS A 125 -10.75 -6.44 -5.75
CA LYS A 125 -10.64 -6.95 -4.37
C LYS A 125 -11.98 -7.53 -3.93
N ASN A 126 -11.95 -8.80 -3.60
CA ASN A 126 -13.07 -9.53 -3.02
C ASN A 126 -12.83 -9.97 -1.57
N LEU A 127 -11.59 -9.85 -1.08
CA LEU A 127 -11.18 -10.08 0.30
C LEU A 127 -10.40 -8.90 0.85
N GLY A 128 -10.32 -8.81 2.17
CA GLY A 128 -9.44 -7.85 2.86
C GLY A 128 -8.00 -7.96 2.36
N PHE A 129 -7.30 -6.83 2.30
CA PHE A 129 -5.94 -6.74 1.79
C PHE A 129 -5.12 -5.72 2.56
N THR A 130 -3.81 -5.75 2.35
CA THR A 130 -2.87 -4.77 2.88
C THR A 130 -2.20 -4.01 1.76
N TYR A 131 -1.85 -2.75 2.03
CA TYR A 131 -1.01 -1.93 1.16
C TYR A 131 0.18 -1.43 1.97
N ALA A 132 1.39 -1.73 1.52
CA ALA A 132 2.64 -1.35 2.16
C ALA A 132 3.24 -0.11 1.50
N TYR A 133 3.86 0.76 2.31
CA TYR A 133 4.55 1.97 1.87
C TYR A 133 5.63 2.35 2.88
N THR A 134 6.61 3.17 2.48
CA THR A 134 7.58 3.80 3.36
C THR A 134 7.49 5.31 3.22
N ILE A 135 7.88 6.01 4.26
CA ILE A 135 7.94 7.48 4.28
C ILE A 135 9.34 7.91 4.68
N ASP A 136 9.77 9.07 4.19
CA ASP A 136 11.03 9.66 4.60
C ASP A 136 10.96 11.19 4.50
N ASP A 137 11.91 11.87 5.17
CA ASP A 137 12.05 13.32 5.15
C ASP A 137 13.53 13.69 5.16
N ALA A 138 13.94 14.52 4.20
CA ALA A 138 15.34 14.90 4.02
C ALA A 138 15.88 15.81 5.13
N ASP A 139 15.00 16.57 5.78
CA ASP A 139 15.35 17.47 6.88
C ASP A 139 15.29 16.77 8.24
N GLY A 140 14.88 15.51 8.27
CA GLY A 140 14.79 14.74 9.50
C GLY A 140 13.55 15.07 10.35
N ASP A 141 12.60 15.82 9.82
CA ASP A 141 11.43 16.30 10.57
C ASP A 141 10.52 15.16 11.05
N THR A 142 9.76 15.45 12.11
CA THR A 142 8.78 14.51 12.64
C THR A 142 7.57 14.40 11.73
N LEU A 143 7.25 13.19 11.28
CA LEU A 143 6.17 12.94 10.34
C LEU A 143 4.87 12.51 11.01
N THR A 144 3.77 13.03 10.50
CA THR A 144 2.41 12.55 10.81
C THR A 144 1.79 11.98 9.54
N VAL A 145 1.25 10.75 9.65
CA VAL A 145 0.56 10.05 8.56
C VAL A 145 -0.93 10.02 8.85
N VAL A 146 -1.74 10.32 7.85
CA VAL A 146 -3.20 10.12 7.85
C VAL A 146 -3.56 9.18 6.70
N GLU A 147 -4.20 8.06 7.02
CA GLU A 147 -4.72 7.09 6.07
C GLU A 147 -6.23 7.26 5.94
N GLU A 148 -6.72 7.37 4.73
CA GLU A 148 -8.12 7.64 4.40
C GLU A 148 -8.64 6.61 3.40
N LEU A 149 -9.86 6.13 3.60
CA LEU A 149 -10.62 5.33 2.65
C LEU A 149 -11.84 6.12 2.20
N ASN A 150 -11.91 6.47 0.91
CA ASN A 150 -12.98 7.32 0.34
C ASN A 150 -13.16 8.63 1.12
N ASP A 151 -12.05 9.30 1.43
CA ASP A 151 -11.97 10.55 2.20
C ASP A 151 -12.38 10.42 3.69
N GLU A 152 -12.65 9.21 4.18
CA GLU A 152 -12.86 8.93 5.60
C GLU A 152 -11.56 8.45 6.25
N THR A 153 -11.13 9.09 7.35
CA THR A 153 -9.92 8.71 8.08
C THR A 153 -10.09 7.35 8.74
N ILE A 154 -9.21 6.41 8.39
CA ILE A 154 -9.18 5.07 8.98
C ILE A 154 -8.08 4.91 10.03
N ARG A 155 -6.99 5.70 9.93
CA ARG A 155 -5.90 5.70 10.91
C ARG A 155 -5.09 7.00 10.84
N THR A 156 -4.61 7.46 12.00
CA THR A 156 -3.59 8.51 12.12
C THR A 156 -2.39 7.96 12.89
N ILE A 157 -1.18 8.18 12.37
CA ILE A 157 0.07 7.78 13.02
C ILE A 157 0.87 9.05 13.29
N ASN A 158 0.97 9.45 14.55
CA ASN A 158 1.83 10.54 14.98
C ASN A 158 3.25 10.01 15.20
N ASN A 159 4.28 10.82 14.92
CA ASN A 159 5.69 10.43 15.01
C ASN A 159 5.97 9.13 14.21
N ALA A 160 5.46 9.07 12.99
CA ALA A 160 5.59 7.90 12.14
C ALA A 160 7.07 7.60 11.85
N PRO A 161 7.51 6.33 11.91
CA PRO A 161 8.89 5.96 11.66
C PRO A 161 9.28 6.21 10.21
N LYS A 162 10.47 6.80 10.00
CA LYS A 162 11.05 7.06 8.67
C LYS A 162 11.88 5.88 8.21
N GLY A 163 11.86 5.59 6.90
CA GLY A 163 12.63 4.51 6.29
C GLY A 163 12.13 3.09 6.62
N GLU A 164 11.10 2.95 7.46
CA GLU A 164 10.49 1.66 7.82
C GLU A 164 9.22 1.41 7.01
N GLU A 165 8.90 0.14 6.77
CA GLU A 165 7.66 -0.24 6.10
C GLU A 165 6.46 -0.04 7.02
N LEU A 166 5.53 0.77 6.58
CA LEU A 166 4.20 0.95 7.15
C LEU A 166 3.19 0.17 6.31
N THR A 167 2.16 -0.35 6.96
CA THR A 167 1.10 -1.11 6.29
C THR A 167 -0.26 -0.58 6.69
N VAL A 168 -1.07 -0.24 5.69
CA VAL A 168 -2.51 -0.01 5.89
C VAL A 168 -3.29 -1.28 5.57
N THR A 169 -4.24 -1.65 6.43
CA THR A 169 -5.05 -2.85 6.28
C THR A 169 -6.51 -2.47 6.02
N ILE A 170 -7.04 -2.91 4.90
CA ILE A 170 -8.47 -2.92 4.62
C ILE A 170 -8.98 -4.32 4.97
N THR A 171 -9.69 -4.45 6.09
CA THR A 171 -10.26 -5.73 6.51
C THR A 171 -11.42 -6.15 5.58
N SER A 172 -11.73 -7.44 5.52
CA SER A 172 -12.88 -7.93 4.77
C SER A 172 -14.18 -7.26 5.19
N GLU A 173 -14.37 -7.00 6.48
CA GLU A 173 -15.53 -6.27 7.01
C GLU A 173 -15.64 -4.85 6.42
N LYS A 174 -14.52 -4.09 6.42
CA LYS A 174 -14.49 -2.75 5.80
C LYS A 174 -14.75 -2.83 4.29
N LEU A 175 -14.15 -3.84 3.62
CA LEU A 175 -14.34 -4.03 2.19
C LEU A 175 -15.81 -4.31 1.86
N TYR A 176 -16.47 -5.20 2.61
CA TYR A 176 -17.87 -5.58 2.37
C TYR A 176 -18.87 -4.45 2.67
N ALA A 177 -18.50 -3.49 3.51
CA ALA A 177 -19.30 -2.28 3.73
C ALA A 177 -19.30 -1.34 2.52
N LEU A 178 -18.35 -1.48 1.58
CA LEU A 178 -18.32 -0.71 0.34
C LEU A 178 -19.33 -1.23 -0.67
N GLY A 179 -19.75 -0.38 -1.58
CA GLY A 179 -20.68 -0.78 -2.65
C GLY A 179 -20.09 -1.82 -3.60
N LEU A 180 -20.84 -2.86 -3.92
CA LEU A 180 -20.40 -3.85 -4.90
C LEU A 180 -20.12 -3.18 -6.25
N ASN A 181 -19.02 -3.60 -6.89
CA ASN A 181 -18.49 -3.00 -8.12
C ASN A 181 -18.08 -1.52 -8.02
N SER A 182 -18.07 -0.92 -6.81
CA SER A 182 -17.59 0.43 -6.61
C SER A 182 -16.07 0.52 -6.77
N VAL A 183 -15.61 1.63 -7.33
CA VAL A 183 -14.19 2.02 -7.31
C VAL A 183 -13.95 2.84 -6.05
N ASN A 184 -12.97 2.43 -5.27
CA ASN A 184 -12.66 3.03 -3.98
C ASN A 184 -11.23 3.58 -4.00
N THR A 185 -10.98 4.61 -3.20
CA THR A 185 -9.69 5.28 -3.10
C THR A 185 -9.12 5.12 -1.70
N LEU A 186 -7.91 4.57 -1.61
CA LEU A 186 -7.08 4.63 -0.43
C LEU A 186 -6.10 5.79 -0.63
N LYS A 187 -6.12 6.77 0.28
CA LYS A 187 -5.24 7.93 0.27
C LYS A 187 -4.38 7.93 1.53
N ILE A 188 -3.10 8.17 1.36
CA ILE A 188 -2.13 8.31 2.43
C ILE A 188 -1.57 9.73 2.33
N THR A 189 -1.71 10.52 3.38
CA THR A 189 -1.18 11.88 3.47
C THR A 189 -0.12 11.91 4.55
N VAL A 190 1.04 12.48 4.25
CA VAL A 190 2.15 12.68 5.19
C VAL A 190 2.45 14.16 5.31
N THR A 191 2.59 14.65 6.55
CA THR A 191 2.96 16.03 6.85
C THR A 191 4.16 16.06 7.80
N ASP A 192 5.05 17.04 7.64
CA ASP A 192 6.25 17.25 8.44
C ASP A 192 6.07 18.25 9.59
N GLY A 193 4.89 18.87 9.71
CA GLY A 193 4.64 19.93 10.71
C GLY A 193 5.35 21.26 10.43
N LYS A 194 6.08 21.37 9.31
CA LYS A 194 6.80 22.59 8.86
C LYS A 194 6.18 23.19 7.60
N GLY A 195 5.08 22.61 7.09
CA GLY A 195 4.36 23.07 5.91
C GLY A 195 4.55 22.17 4.69
N GLY A 196 5.45 21.21 4.72
CA GLY A 196 5.61 20.18 3.70
C GLY A 196 4.53 19.11 3.80
N THR A 197 4.04 18.64 2.66
CA THR A 197 3.03 17.60 2.56
C THR A 197 3.28 16.74 1.34
N ALA A 198 3.14 15.44 1.50
CA ALA A 198 3.10 14.48 0.40
C ALA A 198 1.87 13.60 0.52
N TYR A 199 1.40 13.06 -0.58
CA TYR A 199 0.31 12.11 -0.60
C TYR A 199 0.52 11.00 -1.62
N ARG A 200 -0.12 9.85 -1.36
CA ARG A 200 -0.22 8.70 -2.25
C ARG A 200 -1.68 8.33 -2.40
N ARG A 201 -2.12 8.09 -3.64
CA ARG A 201 -3.48 7.63 -3.95
C ARG A 201 -3.40 6.33 -4.72
N VAL A 202 -4.08 5.30 -4.21
CA VAL A 202 -4.28 4.06 -4.93
C VAL A 202 -5.77 3.75 -4.96
N THR A 203 -6.22 3.19 -6.08
CA THR A 203 -7.62 2.81 -6.27
C THR A 203 -7.75 1.30 -6.30
N PHE A 204 -8.93 0.80 -5.97
CA PHE A 204 -9.30 -0.61 -6.12
C PHE A 204 -10.80 -0.72 -6.37
N LYS A 205 -11.22 -1.82 -7.00
CA LYS A 205 -12.63 -2.11 -7.22
C LYS A 205 -13.07 -3.23 -6.29
N ARG A 206 -14.15 -3.01 -5.50
CA ARG A 206 -14.77 -4.11 -4.76
C ARG A 206 -15.49 -5.03 -5.73
N THR A 207 -15.19 -6.33 -5.68
CA THR A 207 -15.86 -7.37 -6.48
C THR A 207 -16.42 -8.46 -5.58
N ASN A 208 -17.18 -9.35 -6.16
CA ASN A 208 -17.74 -10.55 -5.56
C ASN A 208 -17.28 -11.78 -6.36
N SER A 209 -17.05 -12.90 -5.67
CA SER A 209 -16.80 -14.20 -6.29
C SER A 209 -18.08 -15.03 -6.28
N ALA A 210 -18.27 -15.85 -7.29
CA ALA A 210 -19.33 -16.84 -7.25
C ALA A 210 -19.01 -17.93 -6.21
N PRO A 211 -20.03 -18.53 -5.58
CA PRO A 211 -19.81 -19.67 -4.71
C PRO A 211 -19.13 -20.82 -5.45
N THR A 212 -18.47 -21.69 -4.74
CA THR A 212 -17.79 -22.88 -5.30
C THR A 212 -18.51 -24.14 -4.89
N ILE A 213 -18.88 -24.99 -5.87
CA ILE A 213 -19.38 -26.33 -5.63
C ILE A 213 -18.22 -27.31 -5.78
N SER A 214 -17.94 -28.13 -4.75
CA SER A 214 -16.78 -29.03 -4.75
C SER A 214 -16.82 -30.08 -5.87
N GLY A 215 -15.64 -30.39 -6.42
CA GLY A 215 -15.46 -31.34 -7.53
C GLY A 215 -15.71 -30.72 -8.90
N GLN A 216 -15.65 -31.55 -9.93
CA GLN A 216 -15.86 -31.19 -11.34
C GLN A 216 -17.11 -31.85 -11.86
N ASP A 217 -17.62 -31.42 -13.03
CA ASP A 217 -18.63 -32.14 -13.78
C ASP A 217 -18.20 -33.59 -14.00
N LYS A 218 -19.15 -34.53 -13.87
CA LYS A 218 -18.82 -35.95 -13.84
C LYS A 218 -19.81 -36.78 -14.67
N ALA A 219 -19.27 -37.58 -15.58
CA ALA A 219 -20.06 -38.61 -16.25
C ALA A 219 -20.13 -39.84 -15.36
N LEU A 220 -21.31 -40.17 -14.88
CA LEU A 220 -21.57 -41.31 -14.00
C LEU A 220 -21.82 -42.63 -14.75
N GLY A 221 -21.89 -42.56 -16.09
CA GLY A 221 -22.12 -43.71 -16.95
C GLY A 221 -23.53 -44.33 -16.82
N LEU A 222 -23.61 -45.64 -17.05
CA LEU A 222 -24.88 -46.33 -17.02
C LEU A 222 -25.33 -46.61 -15.57
N LYS A 223 -26.55 -46.20 -15.25
CA LYS A 223 -27.23 -46.49 -13.97
C LYS A 223 -28.45 -47.39 -14.18
N ASN A 224 -28.75 -48.21 -13.20
CA ASN A 224 -29.86 -49.15 -13.21
C ASN A 224 -30.78 -49.02 -11.97
N GLY A 225 -30.66 -47.97 -11.22
CA GLY A 225 -31.44 -47.66 -10.01
C GLY A 225 -31.12 -46.29 -9.43
N SER A 226 -31.74 -45.96 -8.33
CA SER A 226 -31.47 -44.76 -7.55
C SER A 226 -29.98 -44.66 -7.13
N PHE A 227 -29.47 -43.48 -7.00
CA PHE A 227 -28.11 -43.19 -6.57
C PHE A 227 -28.00 -41.80 -5.98
N ALA A 228 -26.89 -41.51 -5.33
CA ALA A 228 -26.60 -40.22 -4.75
C ALA A 228 -25.14 -39.82 -5.02
N GLU A 229 -24.86 -38.50 -5.06
CA GLU A 229 -23.53 -37.92 -5.16
C GLU A 229 -23.36 -36.86 -4.08
N ASN A 230 -22.18 -36.84 -3.46
CA ASN A 230 -21.87 -35.88 -2.42
C ASN A 230 -21.20 -34.62 -3.00
N TYR A 231 -21.42 -33.51 -2.34
CA TYR A 231 -20.80 -32.24 -2.64
C TYR A 231 -20.73 -31.35 -1.40
N THR A 232 -19.93 -30.30 -1.46
CA THR A 232 -19.92 -29.19 -0.48
C THR A 232 -20.02 -27.88 -1.25
N VAL A 233 -20.54 -26.85 -0.60
CA VAL A 233 -20.58 -25.51 -1.15
C VAL A 233 -19.76 -24.60 -0.24
N SER A 234 -18.94 -23.77 -0.83
CA SER A 234 -18.17 -22.72 -0.13
C SER A 234 -18.30 -21.40 -0.85
N ASP A 235 -18.13 -20.33 -0.11
CA ASP A 235 -18.09 -18.97 -0.62
C ASP A 235 -16.94 -18.26 0.07
N VAL A 236 -16.10 -17.56 -0.71
CA VAL A 236 -14.86 -16.96 -0.19
C VAL A 236 -15.16 -15.70 0.63
N GLU A 237 -16.23 -14.98 0.30
CA GLU A 237 -16.71 -13.83 1.04
C GLU A 237 -17.56 -14.24 2.26
N GLY A 238 -17.99 -15.50 2.31
CA GLY A 238 -18.89 -16.02 3.34
C GLY A 238 -20.33 -15.60 3.14
N ASP A 239 -20.72 -15.30 1.92
CA ASP A 239 -22.07 -14.88 1.58
C ASP A 239 -23.11 -16.00 1.80
N ASN A 240 -24.36 -15.60 2.01
CA ASN A 240 -25.45 -16.56 2.06
C ASN A 240 -25.67 -17.17 0.67
N VAL A 241 -25.59 -18.51 0.58
CA VAL A 241 -25.74 -19.23 -0.67
C VAL A 241 -27.01 -20.04 -0.68
N VAL A 242 -27.84 -19.85 -1.70
CA VAL A 242 -29.00 -20.72 -1.98
C VAL A 242 -28.59 -21.76 -3.00
N VAL A 243 -28.82 -23.03 -2.65
CA VAL A 243 -28.59 -24.17 -3.54
C VAL A 243 -29.92 -24.68 -4.06
N THR A 244 -29.98 -24.92 -5.36
CA THR A 244 -31.12 -25.58 -6.01
C THR A 244 -30.59 -26.79 -6.79
N GLU A 245 -31.21 -27.92 -6.56
CA GLU A 245 -30.91 -29.21 -7.20
C GLU A 245 -31.97 -29.53 -8.25
N PHE A 246 -31.55 -30.08 -9.37
CA PHE A 246 -32.43 -30.43 -10.50
C PHE A 246 -32.13 -31.83 -11.03
N VAL A 247 -33.14 -32.47 -11.62
CA VAL A 247 -33.01 -33.58 -12.55
C VAL A 247 -33.68 -33.15 -13.86
N ASP A 248 -32.92 -33.16 -14.97
CA ASP A 248 -33.39 -32.71 -16.29
C ASP A 248 -34.20 -31.40 -16.24
N ASP A 249 -33.67 -30.35 -15.61
CA ASP A 249 -34.32 -29.06 -15.38
C ASP A 249 -35.55 -29.05 -14.44
N ALA A 250 -36.03 -30.21 -13.98
CA ALA A 250 -37.05 -30.25 -12.95
C ALA A 250 -36.41 -30.11 -11.54
N GLN A 251 -36.83 -29.10 -10.79
CA GLN A 251 -36.33 -28.87 -9.44
C GLN A 251 -36.66 -30.06 -8.52
N ILE A 252 -35.62 -30.54 -7.79
CA ILE A 252 -35.76 -31.56 -6.76
C ILE A 252 -35.90 -30.90 -5.39
N ARG A 253 -34.96 -29.98 -5.07
CA ARG A 253 -34.83 -29.35 -3.76
C ARG A 253 -34.24 -27.95 -3.92
N SER A 254 -34.62 -27.04 -3.02
CA SER A 254 -33.93 -25.75 -2.85
C SER A 254 -33.80 -25.44 -1.37
N TYR A 255 -32.63 -24.94 -0.96
CA TYR A 255 -32.34 -24.64 0.45
C TYR A 255 -31.17 -23.67 0.58
N GLN A 256 -31.06 -23.04 1.76
CA GLN A 256 -29.89 -22.24 2.10
C GLN A 256 -28.77 -23.16 2.58
N ALA A 257 -27.62 -23.10 1.94
CA ALA A 257 -26.47 -23.92 2.26
C ALA A 257 -25.82 -23.51 3.60
N THR A 258 -25.36 -24.49 4.36
CA THR A 258 -24.33 -24.27 5.39
C THR A 258 -22.98 -24.45 4.73
N LEU A 259 -22.19 -23.37 4.61
CA LEU A 259 -20.91 -23.38 3.90
C LEU A 259 -19.95 -24.41 4.54
N GLY A 260 -19.29 -25.19 3.68
CA GLY A 260 -18.35 -26.23 4.08
C GLY A 260 -18.98 -27.54 4.56
N GLN A 261 -20.31 -27.57 4.76
CA GLN A 261 -21.01 -28.79 5.13
C GLN A 261 -21.19 -29.71 3.92
N GLN A 262 -20.99 -31.04 4.13
CA GLN A 262 -21.26 -32.02 3.09
C GLN A 262 -22.78 -32.18 2.90
N GLU A 263 -23.22 -32.05 1.67
CA GLU A 263 -24.58 -32.25 1.19
C GLU A 263 -24.61 -33.43 0.20
N THR A 264 -25.81 -33.91 -0.09
CA THR A 264 -26.00 -35.01 -1.01
C THR A 264 -27.16 -34.72 -1.96
N ILE A 265 -26.87 -34.75 -3.28
CA ILE A 265 -27.92 -34.79 -4.30
C ILE A 265 -28.32 -36.22 -4.54
N GLU A 266 -29.59 -36.51 -4.37
CA GLU A 266 -30.13 -37.87 -4.49
C GLU A 266 -31.17 -37.96 -5.62
N LEU A 267 -30.95 -38.94 -6.52
CA LEU A 267 -31.97 -39.41 -7.41
C LEU A 267 -32.72 -40.57 -6.73
N THR A 268 -33.84 -40.24 -6.07
CA THR A 268 -34.65 -41.22 -5.35
C THR A 268 -35.23 -42.27 -6.31
N ARG A 269 -35.65 -43.42 -5.74
CA ARG A 269 -36.29 -44.48 -6.55
C ARG A 269 -37.52 -43.98 -7.29
N GLU A 270 -38.34 -43.14 -6.67
CA GLU A 270 -39.52 -42.56 -7.28
C GLU A 270 -39.19 -41.72 -8.51
N LYS A 271 -38.25 -40.80 -8.36
CA LYS A 271 -37.76 -39.97 -9.47
C LYS A 271 -37.10 -40.82 -10.56
N TRP A 272 -36.28 -41.83 -10.15
CA TRP A 272 -35.68 -42.78 -11.10
C TRP A 272 -36.74 -43.44 -12.00
N LEU A 273 -37.84 -43.96 -11.40
CA LEU A 273 -38.91 -44.65 -12.12
C LEU A 273 -39.67 -43.69 -13.06
N SER A 274 -39.74 -42.42 -12.77
CA SER A 274 -40.40 -41.41 -13.63
C SER A 274 -39.60 -41.02 -14.87
N LEU A 275 -38.28 -41.23 -14.88
CA LEU A 275 -37.44 -40.93 -16.03
C LEU A 275 -37.63 -41.94 -17.15
N THR A 276 -37.45 -41.51 -18.40
CA THR A 276 -37.39 -42.39 -19.58
C THR A 276 -36.04 -43.09 -19.64
N ASN A 277 -35.90 -44.15 -20.46
CA ASN A 277 -34.57 -44.67 -20.78
C ASN A 277 -33.84 -43.66 -21.67
N GLY A 278 -32.54 -43.41 -21.38
CA GLY A 278 -31.72 -42.47 -22.16
C GLY A 278 -30.76 -41.66 -21.30
N GLN A 279 -30.29 -40.56 -21.85
CA GLN A 279 -29.36 -39.62 -21.20
C GLN A 279 -30.14 -38.67 -20.27
N HIS A 280 -29.61 -38.47 -19.10
CA HIS A 280 -30.14 -37.59 -18.04
C HIS A 280 -29.03 -36.85 -17.33
N GLN A 281 -29.37 -35.82 -16.57
CA GLN A 281 -28.43 -35.08 -15.74
C GLN A 281 -29.02 -34.75 -14.36
N LEU A 282 -28.17 -34.80 -13.34
CA LEU A 282 -28.39 -34.09 -12.08
C LEU A 282 -27.60 -32.78 -12.17
N ARG A 283 -28.21 -31.66 -11.81
CA ARG A 283 -27.59 -30.34 -11.82
C ARG A 283 -27.74 -29.71 -10.44
N ILE A 284 -26.64 -29.20 -9.91
CA ILE A 284 -26.59 -28.39 -8.71
C ILE A 284 -26.31 -26.97 -9.16
N GLU A 285 -27.11 -26.02 -8.72
CA GLU A 285 -26.92 -24.58 -8.93
C GLU A 285 -26.81 -23.91 -7.58
N ALA A 286 -25.74 -23.15 -7.37
CA ALA A 286 -25.47 -22.39 -6.16
C ALA A 286 -25.44 -20.90 -6.51
N VAL A 287 -26.24 -20.10 -5.83
CA VAL A 287 -26.38 -18.64 -6.06
C VAL A 287 -26.15 -17.94 -4.74
N ASP A 288 -25.22 -16.98 -4.71
CA ASP A 288 -24.96 -16.16 -3.53
C ASP A 288 -25.93 -14.97 -3.37
N GLY A 289 -25.80 -14.23 -2.29
CA GLY A 289 -26.60 -13.06 -1.99
C GLY A 289 -26.39 -11.88 -2.96
N ASN A 290 -25.34 -11.90 -3.76
CA ASN A 290 -24.98 -10.92 -4.78
C ASN A 290 -25.32 -11.40 -6.21
N PHE A 291 -26.03 -12.52 -6.33
CA PHE A 291 -26.50 -13.16 -7.57
C PHE A 291 -25.39 -13.75 -8.45
N ALA A 292 -24.19 -13.97 -7.93
CA ALA A 292 -23.20 -14.75 -8.64
C ALA A 292 -23.53 -16.24 -8.52
N THR A 293 -23.34 -16.98 -9.61
CA THR A 293 -23.85 -18.35 -9.76
C THR A 293 -22.74 -19.32 -10.15
N SER A 294 -22.77 -20.51 -9.54
CA SER A 294 -21.99 -21.68 -9.96
C SER A 294 -22.88 -22.86 -10.22
N VAL A 295 -22.47 -23.69 -11.16
CA VAL A 295 -23.21 -24.89 -11.57
C VAL A 295 -22.28 -26.08 -11.58
N ARG A 296 -22.77 -27.27 -11.15
CA ARG A 296 -22.12 -28.56 -11.31
C ARG A 296 -23.09 -29.59 -11.85
N VAL A 297 -22.64 -30.39 -12.82
CA VAL A 297 -23.47 -31.36 -13.54
C VAL A 297 -22.93 -32.77 -13.39
N PHE A 298 -23.85 -33.73 -13.12
CA PHE A 298 -23.59 -35.15 -13.19
C PHE A 298 -24.44 -35.76 -14.31
N SER A 299 -23.82 -36.18 -15.40
CA SER A 299 -24.52 -36.85 -16.51
C SER A 299 -24.57 -38.36 -16.29
N PHE A 300 -25.68 -38.98 -16.62
CA PHE A 300 -25.85 -40.41 -16.55
C PHE A 300 -26.80 -40.94 -17.64
N SER A 301 -26.72 -42.25 -17.90
CA SER A 301 -27.66 -42.93 -18.78
C SER A 301 -28.54 -43.84 -17.94
N LYS A 302 -29.86 -43.72 -18.07
CA LYS A 302 -30.79 -44.67 -17.54
C LYS A 302 -30.98 -45.84 -18.50
N LYS A 303 -30.81 -47.05 -17.99
CA LYS A 303 -31.22 -48.27 -18.68
C LYS A 303 -31.96 -49.17 -17.69
N GLU A 304 -33.26 -49.24 -17.86
CA GLU A 304 -34.09 -50.10 -17.04
C GLU A 304 -34.53 -51.30 -17.86
N THR A 305 -34.27 -52.48 -17.37
CA THR A 305 -34.73 -53.72 -17.93
C THR A 305 -35.85 -54.29 -17.06
N VAL A 306 -36.88 -53.47 -16.84
CA VAL A 306 -38.06 -53.95 -16.10
C VAL A 306 -39.03 -54.54 -17.08
N ILE A 307 -39.41 -55.75 -16.86
CA ILE A 307 -40.51 -56.37 -17.56
C ILE A 307 -41.79 -55.95 -16.82
N LYS A 308 -42.59 -55.07 -17.43
CA LYS A 308 -43.93 -54.78 -16.93
C LYS A 308 -44.89 -55.86 -17.44
N PHE A 309 -45.62 -56.48 -16.53
CA PHE A 309 -46.69 -57.37 -16.86
C PHE A 309 -47.99 -56.64 -16.61
N GLU A 310 -48.82 -56.58 -17.58
CA GLU A 310 -50.21 -56.21 -17.46
C GLU A 310 -51.03 -57.39 -17.86
N LEU A 311 -51.95 -57.84 -16.97
CA LEU A 311 -52.88 -58.85 -17.32
C LEU A 311 -53.90 -58.27 -18.28
N ALA A 312 -54.01 -58.88 -19.45
CA ALA A 312 -54.92 -58.39 -20.49
C ALA A 312 -56.43 -58.53 -20.06
N ALA A 313 -56.66 -59.37 -19.08
CA ALA A 313 -57.94 -59.51 -18.39
C ALA A 313 -57.70 -59.93 -16.95
N PRO A 314 -58.53 -59.48 -16.00
CA PRO A 314 -58.45 -60.01 -14.64
C PRO A 314 -58.80 -61.48 -14.63
N GLU A 315 -57.92 -62.27 -14.00
CA GLU A 315 -58.21 -63.72 -13.73
C GLU A 315 -59.00 -63.81 -12.40
N GLU A 316 -60.20 -64.34 -12.43
CA GLU A 316 -60.95 -64.65 -11.23
C GLU A 316 -60.35 -65.89 -10.53
N THR A 317 -60.04 -65.76 -9.24
CA THR A 317 -59.56 -66.84 -8.39
C THR A 317 -60.55 -67.10 -7.27
N ASP A 318 -60.75 -68.36 -6.92
CA ASP A 318 -61.68 -68.79 -5.86
C ASP A 318 -61.30 -68.32 -4.45
N ALA A 319 -60.07 -67.73 -4.34
CA ALA A 319 -59.54 -67.13 -3.10
C ALA A 319 -58.50 -66.11 -3.42
N ALA A 320 -58.23 -65.19 -2.48
CA ALA A 320 -57.22 -64.19 -2.62
C ALA A 320 -55.83 -64.77 -2.88
N ALA A 321 -55.19 -64.42 -3.99
CA ALA A 321 -53.88 -64.95 -4.34
C ALA A 321 -52.83 -64.43 -3.34
N THR A 322 -52.19 -65.36 -2.63
CA THR A 322 -51.12 -65.06 -1.68
C THR A 322 -49.75 -64.92 -2.35
N LYS A 323 -49.58 -65.41 -3.60
CA LYS A 323 -48.38 -65.38 -4.37
C LYS A 323 -48.64 -65.43 -5.87
N VAL A 324 -48.07 -64.51 -6.63
CA VAL A 324 -48.02 -64.60 -8.09
C VAL A 324 -46.61 -64.96 -8.54
N ILE A 325 -46.48 -66.07 -9.28
CA ILE A 325 -45.20 -66.49 -9.85
C ILE A 325 -45.23 -66.25 -11.34
N VAL A 326 -44.42 -65.33 -11.80
CA VAL A 326 -44.22 -65.00 -13.21
C VAL A 326 -43.01 -65.78 -13.74
N LYS A 327 -43.23 -66.66 -14.71
CA LYS A 327 -42.14 -67.39 -15.43
C LYS A 327 -41.96 -66.72 -16.79
N PRO A 328 -40.97 -65.86 -16.98
CA PRO A 328 -40.73 -65.28 -18.30
C PRO A 328 -40.24 -66.36 -19.28
N THR A 329 -40.89 -66.46 -20.41
CA THR A 329 -40.40 -67.25 -21.55
C THR A 329 -39.72 -66.38 -22.54
N ARG A 330 -38.41 -66.56 -22.77
CA ARG A 330 -37.68 -65.83 -23.78
C ARG A 330 -38.08 -66.41 -25.16
N LYS A 331 -38.72 -65.64 -26.04
CA LYS A 331 -38.73 -65.91 -27.45
C LYS A 331 -37.38 -65.56 -28.02
N ILE A 332 -36.65 -66.51 -28.57
CA ILE A 332 -35.42 -66.36 -29.32
C ILE A 332 -35.71 -65.73 -30.68
#